data_d5b992c92609d796e48018b798cd1958
#
_entry.id   d5b992c92609d796e48018b798cd1958
#
_cell.length_a   1.000
_cell.length_b   1.000
_cell.length_c   1.000
_cell.angle_alpha   90.00
_cell.angle_beta   90.00
_cell.angle_gamma   90.00
#
_symmetry.space_group_name_H-M   'P 1'
#
loop_
_entity.id
_entity.type
_entity.pdbx_description
1 polymer ?
#
loop_
_entity_poly.entity_id
_entity_poly.type
_entity_poly.pdbx_seq_one_letter_code
_entity_poly.pdbx_strand_id
1 'polypeptide(L)'
;MAETTIFPARRVVTLDPSQPVVEAVAVRDGRVLAAGTVEECASWGPHEIDDRFADLVLIPGMIEAHAHSLEGAFALLPYVGWFDRHRLGGIAHGIRSYDALIERLAELDHDMRNEGAGADRPLVVTGFDPIYFRDEERLTRRHLDRVGTDRPIFVFHASAHLATVNSAMLERHEITRGSTTVGVARDADGEPNGELQEIPAMSLASSGLQQILLAMNDPASIDALGQICANQGITMLTDLASAGLQRPESQDRWHATVDREDFPARILQRHIAALPPGSTDWADAAEAIERFREADTDKLSTAGLKVLIDGSIQGFTAKMDWPGYYTGTDHGIWMTPPDQVLDI
;
A
#
# COMPACT_ATOMS: atom_id res chain seq x y z
N MET A 1 14.83 17.76 -33.79
CA MET A 1 14.69 16.29 -33.91
C MET A 1 15.07 15.75 -32.54
N ALA A 2 14.32 14.82 -31.99
CA ALA A 2 14.68 14.21 -30.72
C ALA A 2 16.04 13.50 -30.84
N GLU A 3 16.90 13.70 -29.89
CA GLU A 3 18.25 13.16 -29.86
C GLU A 3 18.21 11.70 -29.39
N THR A 4 18.93 10.84 -30.09
CA THR A 4 19.06 9.43 -29.72
C THR A 4 20.25 9.30 -28.77
N THR A 5 20.10 8.66 -27.63
CA THR A 5 21.20 8.29 -26.75
C THR A 5 21.43 6.78 -26.86
N ILE A 6 22.67 6.38 -27.12
CA ILE A 6 23.09 4.97 -27.10
C ILE A 6 23.82 4.70 -25.80
N PHE A 7 23.37 3.68 -25.07
CA PHE A 7 24.00 3.21 -23.87
C PHE A 7 24.71 1.86 -24.12
N PRO A 8 26.04 1.87 -24.34
CA PRO A 8 26.80 0.64 -24.31
C PRO A 8 26.86 0.04 -22.92
N ALA A 9 26.88 -1.29 -22.83
CA ALA A 9 27.02 -1.99 -21.56
C ALA A 9 27.85 -3.25 -21.73
N ARG A 10 28.48 -3.73 -20.66
CA ARG A 10 29.15 -5.02 -20.66
C ARG A 10 28.23 -6.14 -21.12
N ARG A 11 26.95 -6.04 -20.82
CA ARG A 11 25.88 -6.93 -21.24
C ARG A 11 24.53 -6.23 -21.11
N VAL A 12 23.69 -6.31 -22.11
CA VAL A 12 22.28 -5.94 -22.03
C VAL A 12 21.45 -7.22 -22.13
N VAL A 13 20.68 -7.54 -21.08
CA VAL A 13 19.74 -8.65 -21.08
C VAL A 13 18.40 -8.15 -21.58
N THR A 14 17.95 -8.66 -22.71
CA THR A 14 16.74 -8.14 -23.39
C THR A 14 15.45 -8.82 -22.95
N LEU A 15 15.53 -10.03 -22.41
CA LEU A 15 14.43 -10.97 -22.17
C LEU A 15 13.71 -11.43 -23.46
N ASP A 16 14.25 -11.09 -24.63
CA ASP A 16 13.79 -11.62 -25.92
C ASP A 16 14.51 -12.95 -26.21
N PRO A 17 13.76 -14.08 -26.34
CA PRO A 17 14.38 -15.38 -26.61
C PRO A 17 15.18 -15.43 -27.92
N SER A 18 14.86 -14.59 -28.92
CA SER A 18 15.54 -14.55 -30.19
C SER A 18 16.87 -13.80 -30.13
N GLN A 19 17.02 -12.87 -29.18
CA GLN A 19 18.20 -12.05 -28.98
C GLN A 19 18.43 -11.76 -27.49
N PRO A 20 18.72 -12.78 -26.67
CA PRO A 20 18.65 -12.68 -25.21
C PRO A 20 19.70 -11.75 -24.60
N VAL A 21 20.81 -11.51 -25.28
CA VAL A 21 21.90 -10.64 -24.83
C VAL A 21 22.43 -9.82 -25.99
N VAL A 22 22.61 -8.51 -25.76
CA VAL A 22 23.20 -7.57 -26.72
C VAL A 22 24.22 -6.66 -26.03
N GLU A 23 24.86 -5.74 -26.80
CA GLU A 23 25.94 -4.87 -26.33
C GLU A 23 25.47 -3.46 -25.96
N ALA A 24 24.39 -3.00 -26.59
CA ALA A 24 23.91 -1.63 -26.43
C ALA A 24 22.39 -1.52 -26.55
N VAL A 25 21.86 -0.42 -26.01
CA VAL A 25 20.48 0.02 -26.19
C VAL A 25 20.48 1.46 -26.70
N ALA A 26 19.71 1.73 -27.74
CA ALA A 26 19.41 3.08 -28.20
C ALA A 26 18.07 3.54 -27.65
N VAL A 27 18.02 4.74 -27.06
CA VAL A 27 16.83 5.35 -26.50
C VAL A 27 16.55 6.68 -27.19
N ARG A 28 15.30 6.91 -27.58
CA ARG A 28 14.81 8.17 -28.14
C ARG A 28 13.42 8.46 -27.54
N ASP A 29 13.20 9.69 -27.12
CA ASP A 29 11.92 10.12 -26.52
C ASP A 29 11.45 9.21 -25.36
N GLY A 30 12.38 8.76 -24.51
CA GLY A 30 12.07 7.87 -23.39
C GLY A 30 11.68 6.44 -23.77
N ARG A 31 11.86 6.04 -25.05
CA ARG A 31 11.54 4.70 -25.57
C ARG A 31 12.76 4.01 -26.12
N VAL A 32 12.84 2.70 -25.94
CA VAL A 32 13.86 1.87 -26.57
C VAL A 32 13.60 1.87 -28.08
N LEU A 33 14.55 2.41 -28.86
CA LEU A 33 14.49 2.46 -30.30
C LEU A 33 15.09 1.21 -30.93
N ALA A 34 16.23 0.74 -30.39
CA ALA A 34 16.92 -0.45 -30.83
C ALA A 34 17.70 -1.09 -29.68
N ALA A 35 17.93 -2.38 -29.77
CA ALA A 35 18.85 -3.13 -28.92
C ALA A 35 19.69 -4.04 -29.83
N GLY A 36 21.03 -4.00 -29.71
CA GLY A 36 21.93 -4.72 -30.60
C GLY A 36 23.39 -4.39 -30.33
N THR A 37 24.21 -4.41 -31.39
CA THR A 37 25.56 -3.84 -31.34
C THR A 37 25.49 -2.31 -31.32
N VAL A 38 26.57 -1.65 -30.93
CA VAL A 38 26.67 -0.19 -30.98
C VAL A 38 26.46 0.33 -32.41
N GLU A 39 26.97 -0.37 -33.40
CA GLU A 39 26.84 -0.02 -34.83
C GLU A 39 25.39 -0.14 -35.30
N GLU A 40 24.67 -1.20 -34.90
CA GLU A 40 23.26 -1.36 -35.23
C GLU A 40 22.44 -0.24 -34.61
N CYS A 41 22.67 0.09 -33.34
CA CYS A 41 22.02 1.20 -32.64
C CYS A 41 22.32 2.55 -33.32
N ALA A 42 23.58 2.78 -33.79
CA ALA A 42 24.01 4.01 -34.47
C ALA A 42 23.38 4.18 -35.87
N SER A 43 23.00 3.07 -36.51
CA SER A 43 22.38 3.11 -37.85
C SER A 43 21.02 3.84 -37.90
N TRP A 44 20.40 4.08 -36.72
CA TRP A 44 19.12 4.76 -36.63
C TRP A 44 19.18 6.30 -36.72
N GLY A 45 20.38 6.86 -36.95
CA GLY A 45 20.58 8.27 -37.24
C GLY A 45 21.49 9.00 -36.25
N PRO A 46 21.41 10.34 -36.19
CA PRO A 46 22.24 11.12 -35.27
C PRO A 46 22.03 10.70 -33.84
N HIS A 47 23.12 10.56 -33.09
CA HIS A 47 23.07 10.04 -31.71
C HIS A 47 24.24 10.56 -30.88
N GLU A 48 24.09 10.47 -29.57
CA GLU A 48 25.14 10.56 -28.55
C GLU A 48 25.43 9.19 -27.97
N ILE A 49 26.64 8.96 -27.49
CA ILE A 49 27.00 7.76 -26.73
C ILE A 49 27.17 8.16 -25.26
N ASP A 50 26.47 7.47 -24.37
CA ASP A 50 26.59 7.60 -22.94
C ASP A 50 27.17 6.30 -22.38
N ASP A 51 28.44 6.31 -22.01
CA ASP A 51 29.21 5.15 -21.57
C ASP A 51 29.14 4.83 -20.08
N ARG A 52 28.28 5.57 -19.32
CA ARG A 52 28.14 5.39 -17.85
C ARG A 52 27.84 3.94 -17.43
N PHE A 53 27.31 3.13 -18.34
CA PHE A 53 26.95 1.73 -18.08
C PHE A 53 27.88 0.72 -18.75
N ALA A 54 28.98 1.16 -19.39
CA ALA A 54 29.87 0.30 -20.19
C ALA A 54 30.38 -0.94 -19.42
N ASP A 55 30.65 -0.80 -18.13
CA ASP A 55 31.12 -1.88 -17.26
C ASP A 55 30.00 -2.61 -16.51
N LEU A 56 28.74 -2.26 -16.73
CA LEU A 56 27.58 -2.77 -16.00
C LEU A 56 26.76 -3.75 -16.84
N VAL A 57 25.87 -4.45 -16.19
CA VAL A 57 24.83 -5.25 -16.83
C VAL A 57 23.52 -4.46 -16.78
N LEU A 58 22.97 -4.17 -17.96
CA LEU A 58 21.65 -3.59 -18.09
C LEU A 58 20.58 -4.68 -18.16
N ILE A 59 19.51 -4.48 -17.45
CA ILE A 59 18.30 -5.33 -17.47
C ILE A 59 17.08 -4.44 -17.66
N PRO A 60 15.95 -4.96 -18.18
CA PRO A 60 14.67 -4.26 -18.12
C PRO A 60 14.33 -3.89 -16.69
N GLY A 61 13.68 -2.75 -16.51
CA GLY A 61 13.16 -2.35 -15.18
C GLY A 61 12.20 -3.37 -14.63
N MET A 62 12.19 -3.53 -13.31
CA MET A 62 11.28 -4.44 -12.62
C MET A 62 9.84 -3.94 -12.74
N ILE A 63 8.90 -4.87 -12.83
CA ILE A 63 7.46 -4.61 -12.80
C ILE A 63 6.90 -5.19 -11.52
N GLU A 64 6.38 -4.33 -10.64
CA GLU A 64 5.64 -4.74 -9.46
C GLU A 64 4.17 -4.90 -9.82
N ALA A 65 3.72 -6.15 -9.87
CA ALA A 65 2.38 -6.49 -10.35
C ALA A 65 1.29 -6.38 -9.27
N HIS A 66 1.67 -6.32 -7.99
CA HIS A 66 0.73 -6.26 -6.87
C HIS A 66 1.28 -5.41 -5.73
N ALA A 67 1.06 -4.12 -5.80
CA ALA A 67 1.40 -3.20 -4.72
C ALA A 67 0.19 -2.32 -4.35
N HIS A 68 0.42 -1.43 -3.41
CA HIS A 68 -0.57 -0.46 -2.96
C HIS A 68 0.10 0.91 -2.77
N SER A 69 -0.60 1.98 -3.12
CA SER A 69 -0.23 3.36 -2.79
C SER A 69 0.01 3.58 -1.29
N LEU A 70 -0.55 2.70 -0.47
CA LEU A 70 -0.35 2.59 0.97
C LEU A 70 1.13 2.50 1.37
N GLU A 71 2.00 1.89 0.55
CA GLU A 71 3.44 1.78 0.83
C GLU A 71 4.13 3.15 0.94
N GLY A 72 3.72 4.11 0.12
CA GLY A 72 4.19 5.49 0.24
C GLY A 72 3.77 6.14 1.56
N ALA A 73 2.51 5.97 1.95
CA ALA A 73 2.01 6.44 3.24
C ALA A 73 2.75 5.75 4.42
N PHE A 74 2.99 4.45 4.33
CA PHE A 74 3.75 3.70 5.35
C PHE A 74 5.20 4.15 5.46
N ALA A 75 5.79 4.69 4.40
CA ALA A 75 7.14 5.27 4.47
C ALA A 75 7.19 6.52 5.36
N LEU A 76 6.08 7.23 5.52
CA LEU A 76 6.00 8.48 6.29
C LEU A 76 5.33 8.31 7.66
N LEU A 77 4.34 7.43 7.79
CA LEU A 77 3.66 7.17 9.06
C LEU A 77 4.57 6.44 10.06
N PRO A 78 4.41 6.65 11.39
CA PRO A 78 5.20 5.95 12.38
C PRO A 78 5.09 4.43 12.24
N TYR A 79 6.25 3.77 12.29
CA TYR A 79 6.38 2.32 12.12
C TYR A 79 6.53 1.62 13.47
N VAL A 80 5.78 0.52 13.65
CA VAL A 80 5.78 -0.33 14.84
C VAL A 80 5.82 -1.83 14.47
N GLY A 81 6.43 -2.16 13.33
CA GLY A 81 6.53 -3.55 12.88
C GLY A 81 7.72 -4.30 13.51
N TRP A 82 7.78 -5.61 13.27
CA TRP A 82 8.75 -6.52 13.90
C TRP A 82 10.18 -6.37 13.40
N PHE A 83 10.38 -6.07 12.10
CA PHE A 83 11.69 -6.00 11.48
C PHE A 83 12.22 -4.57 11.43
N ASP A 84 13.52 -4.41 11.43
CA ASP A 84 14.14 -3.14 11.06
C ASP A 84 13.75 -2.82 9.61
N ARG A 85 13.31 -1.60 9.36
CA ARG A 85 12.86 -1.15 8.04
C ARG A 85 13.64 0.08 7.60
N HIS A 86 14.25 0.02 6.41
CA HIS A 86 14.80 1.21 5.77
C HIS A 86 13.66 2.15 5.36
N ARG A 87 13.80 3.41 5.73
CA ARG A 87 12.87 4.48 5.43
C ARG A 87 13.63 5.68 4.86
N LEU A 88 12.91 6.66 4.30
CA LEU A 88 13.51 7.86 3.73
C LEU A 88 14.39 8.65 4.72
N GLY A 89 14.12 8.60 6.02
CA GLY A 89 14.87 9.29 7.07
C GLY A 89 15.86 8.42 7.84
N GLY A 90 16.13 7.16 7.41
CA GLY A 90 17.02 6.25 8.14
C GLY A 90 16.40 4.87 8.39
N ILE A 91 16.79 4.24 9.49
CA ILE A 91 16.29 2.91 9.87
C ILE A 91 15.27 3.08 10.99
N ALA A 92 14.05 2.59 10.77
CA ALA A 92 13.09 2.36 11.84
C ALA A 92 13.36 0.97 12.44
N HIS A 93 13.71 0.93 13.72
CA HIS A 93 13.99 -0.31 14.42
C HIS A 93 12.73 -1.12 14.68
N GLY A 94 12.84 -2.43 14.56
CA GLY A 94 11.76 -3.37 14.78
C GLY A 94 11.36 -3.47 16.25
N ILE A 95 10.08 -3.72 16.50
CA ILE A 95 9.46 -3.87 17.81
C ILE A 95 9.13 -5.34 18.04
N ARG A 96 9.65 -5.94 19.13
CA ARG A 96 9.64 -7.40 19.33
C ARG A 96 8.95 -7.83 20.62
N SER A 97 8.24 -6.91 21.31
CA SER A 97 7.41 -7.20 22.47
C SER A 97 6.31 -6.16 22.60
N TYR A 98 5.25 -6.50 23.33
CA TYR A 98 4.19 -5.53 23.60
C TYR A 98 4.66 -4.40 24.52
N ASP A 99 5.58 -4.64 25.43
CA ASP A 99 6.13 -3.57 26.28
C ASP A 99 6.89 -2.54 25.43
N ALA A 100 7.71 -2.99 24.48
CA ALA A 100 8.38 -2.08 23.54
C ALA A 100 7.39 -1.35 22.61
N LEU A 101 6.28 -2.00 22.22
CA LEU A 101 5.20 -1.34 21.46
C LEU A 101 4.56 -0.23 22.28
N ILE A 102 4.20 -0.49 23.53
CA ILE A 102 3.58 0.49 24.41
C ILE A 102 4.52 1.66 24.69
N GLU A 103 5.79 1.39 24.97
CA GLU A 103 6.82 2.42 25.15
C GLU A 103 6.93 3.31 23.90
N ARG A 104 6.99 2.71 22.70
CA ARG A 104 7.05 3.45 21.45
C ARG A 104 5.80 4.30 21.19
N LEU A 105 4.62 3.78 21.49
CA LEU A 105 3.37 4.54 21.36
C LEU A 105 3.32 5.70 22.36
N ALA A 106 3.81 5.51 23.59
CA ALA A 106 3.89 6.57 24.59
C ALA A 106 4.87 7.69 24.18
N GLU A 107 6.02 7.35 23.60
CA GLU A 107 6.94 8.34 23.03
C GLU A 107 6.26 9.16 21.93
N LEU A 108 5.59 8.49 20.97
CA LEU A 108 4.89 9.15 19.88
C LEU A 108 3.76 10.06 20.36
N ASP A 109 2.98 9.64 21.36
CA ASP A 109 1.95 10.47 21.99
C ASP A 109 2.56 11.70 22.66
N HIS A 110 3.67 11.51 23.38
CA HIS A 110 4.42 12.62 24.01
C HIS A 110 4.92 13.64 22.97
N ASP A 111 5.51 13.15 21.88
CA ASP A 111 5.99 14.03 20.79
C ASP A 111 4.83 14.80 20.16
N MET A 112 3.70 14.15 19.86
CA MET A 112 2.50 14.80 19.35
C MET A 112 2.00 15.90 20.30
N ARG A 113 2.04 15.68 21.62
CA ARG A 113 1.64 16.69 22.63
C ARG A 113 2.61 17.88 22.63
N ASN A 114 3.91 17.62 22.53
CA ASN A 114 4.94 18.67 22.46
C ASN A 114 4.81 19.53 21.19
N GLU A 115 4.37 18.94 20.09
CA GLU A 115 4.04 19.63 18.85
C GLU A 115 2.69 20.37 18.89
N GLY A 116 1.97 20.32 20.00
CA GLY A 116 0.69 21.00 20.19
C GLY A 116 -0.51 20.29 19.61
N ALA A 117 -0.37 19.01 19.25
CA ALA A 117 -1.52 18.23 18.76
C ALA A 117 -2.52 17.96 19.89
N GLY A 118 -3.78 18.37 19.70
CA GLY A 118 -4.87 18.11 20.63
C GLY A 118 -5.07 16.61 20.91
N ALA A 119 -5.64 16.27 22.05
CA ALA A 119 -5.93 14.88 22.42
C ALA A 119 -6.94 14.22 21.46
N ASP A 120 -7.72 15.01 20.74
CA ASP A 120 -8.68 14.55 19.73
C ASP A 120 -8.03 14.07 18.42
N ARG A 121 -6.77 14.45 18.15
CA ARG A 121 -6.04 13.95 16.98
C ARG A 121 -5.58 12.52 17.25
N PRO A 122 -6.03 11.51 16.46
CA PRO A 122 -5.60 10.14 16.66
C PRO A 122 -4.10 9.94 16.46
N LEU A 123 -3.49 9.09 17.30
CA LEU A 123 -2.18 8.50 17.04
C LEU A 123 -2.37 7.30 16.10
N VAL A 124 -1.87 7.42 14.87
CA VAL A 124 -1.93 6.36 13.86
C VAL A 124 -0.53 5.82 13.62
N VAL A 125 -0.36 4.51 13.74
CA VAL A 125 0.90 3.81 13.50
C VAL A 125 0.68 2.62 12.58
N THR A 126 1.74 2.12 11.93
CA THR A 126 1.64 1.08 10.90
C THR A 126 2.67 -0.02 11.09
N GLY A 127 2.39 -1.18 10.48
CA GLY A 127 3.38 -2.25 10.35
C GLY A 127 3.34 -3.33 11.43
N PHE A 128 2.48 -3.22 12.44
CA PHE A 128 2.27 -4.30 13.41
C PHE A 128 1.77 -5.57 12.71
N ASP A 129 2.33 -6.74 13.06
CA ASP A 129 1.90 -8.01 12.50
C ASP A 129 1.82 -9.07 13.61
N PRO A 130 0.61 -9.56 13.94
CA PRO A 130 0.39 -10.47 15.06
C PRO A 130 1.09 -11.83 14.90
N ILE A 131 1.47 -12.23 13.68
CA ILE A 131 2.11 -13.54 13.45
C ILE A 131 3.49 -13.66 14.11
N TYR A 132 4.17 -12.54 14.39
CA TYR A 132 5.48 -12.54 15.05
C TYR A 132 5.39 -12.56 16.59
N PHE A 133 4.20 -12.35 17.16
CA PHE A 133 3.95 -12.33 18.60
C PHE A 133 3.24 -13.60 19.07
N ARG A 134 3.75 -14.77 18.64
CA ARG A 134 3.09 -16.08 18.81
C ARG A 134 2.90 -16.52 20.25
N ASP A 135 3.82 -16.12 21.11
CA ASP A 135 3.82 -16.49 22.53
C ASP A 135 3.01 -15.50 23.39
N GLU A 136 2.48 -14.48 22.78
CA GLU A 136 1.65 -13.45 23.41
C GLU A 136 0.16 -13.70 23.07
N GLU A 137 -0.73 -13.27 23.94
CA GLU A 137 -2.14 -13.15 23.56
C GLU A 137 -2.31 -12.08 22.47
N ARG A 138 -3.43 -12.10 21.73
CA ARG A 138 -3.65 -11.09 20.69
C ARG A 138 -3.64 -9.68 21.28
N LEU A 139 -3.08 -8.72 20.52
CA LEU A 139 -3.08 -7.31 20.88
C LEU A 139 -4.54 -6.82 21.01
N THR A 140 -4.87 -6.22 22.14
CA THR A 140 -6.20 -5.71 22.45
C THR A 140 -6.16 -4.27 22.95
N ARG A 141 -7.33 -3.64 23.08
CA ARG A 141 -7.47 -2.31 23.69
C ARG A 141 -6.80 -2.23 25.05
N ARG A 142 -6.82 -3.31 25.86
CA ARG A 142 -6.23 -3.31 27.21
C ARG A 142 -4.72 -3.08 27.19
N HIS A 143 -4.04 -3.59 26.18
CA HIS A 143 -2.63 -3.30 25.97
C HIS A 143 -2.41 -1.84 25.60
N LEU A 144 -3.20 -1.32 24.64
CA LEU A 144 -3.08 0.04 24.16
C LEU A 144 -3.49 1.10 25.19
N ASP A 145 -4.45 0.78 26.08
CA ASP A 145 -4.88 1.64 27.19
C ASP A 145 -3.76 1.92 28.22
N ARG A 146 -2.69 1.10 28.22
CA ARG A 146 -1.48 1.35 29.02
C ARG A 146 -0.71 2.61 28.58
N VAL A 147 -0.88 3.06 27.32
CA VAL A 147 -0.33 4.32 26.82
C VAL A 147 -1.11 5.50 27.38
N GLY A 148 -2.44 5.39 27.41
CA GLY A 148 -3.38 6.40 27.86
C GLY A 148 -4.78 6.16 27.28
N THR A 149 -5.78 6.78 27.89
CA THR A 149 -7.18 6.61 27.53
C THR A 149 -7.85 7.88 27.03
N ASP A 150 -7.08 8.96 26.83
CA ASP A 150 -7.56 10.27 26.37
C ASP A 150 -7.34 10.50 24.87
N ARG A 151 -6.23 9.98 24.30
CA ARG A 151 -5.98 10.04 22.85
C ARG A 151 -6.42 8.74 22.18
N PRO A 152 -7.24 8.81 21.10
CA PRO A 152 -7.52 7.65 20.26
C PRO A 152 -6.24 7.11 19.61
N ILE A 153 -6.02 5.79 19.70
CA ILE A 153 -4.89 5.09 19.08
C ILE A 153 -5.43 4.13 18.04
N PHE A 154 -4.79 4.12 16.86
CA PHE A 154 -5.11 3.26 15.73
C PHE A 154 -3.83 2.59 15.25
N VAL A 155 -3.65 1.32 15.59
CA VAL A 155 -2.54 0.48 15.14
C VAL A 155 -2.98 -0.24 13.87
N PHE A 156 -2.55 0.23 12.71
CA PHE A 156 -2.87 -0.38 11.42
C PHE A 156 -1.89 -1.51 11.13
N HIS A 157 -2.40 -2.72 10.94
CA HIS A 157 -1.55 -3.90 10.77
C HIS A 157 -0.89 -3.95 9.40
N ALA A 158 0.23 -4.69 9.32
CA ALA A 158 1.01 -4.87 8.10
C ALA A 158 0.21 -5.51 6.95
N SER A 159 -0.79 -6.34 7.29
CA SER A 159 -1.66 -6.97 6.30
C SER A 159 -2.61 -6.01 5.59
N ALA A 160 -2.81 -4.79 6.12
CA ALA A 160 -3.85 -3.84 5.72
C ALA A 160 -5.31 -4.35 5.88
N HIS A 161 -5.51 -5.52 6.49
CA HIS A 161 -6.81 -6.13 6.75
C HIS A 161 -7.27 -6.02 8.21
N LEU A 162 -6.40 -5.55 9.10
CA LEU A 162 -6.67 -5.46 10.53
C LEU A 162 -6.24 -4.10 11.09
N ALA A 163 -6.95 -3.66 12.12
CA ALA A 163 -6.47 -2.61 13.02
C ALA A 163 -6.75 -3.01 14.47
N THR A 164 -5.88 -2.56 15.39
CA THR A 164 -6.18 -2.61 16.82
C THR A 164 -6.27 -1.21 17.37
N VAL A 165 -7.33 -0.94 18.14
CA VAL A 165 -7.63 0.38 18.67
C VAL A 165 -7.78 0.34 20.20
N ASN A 166 -7.51 1.47 20.86
CA ASN A 166 -7.69 1.61 22.31
C ASN A 166 -9.14 1.95 22.68
N SER A 167 -9.43 1.99 23.99
CA SER A 167 -10.75 2.33 24.52
C SER A 167 -11.21 3.73 24.11
N ALA A 168 -10.31 4.72 24.04
CA ALA A 168 -10.64 6.07 23.58
C ALA A 168 -11.16 6.10 22.14
N MET A 169 -10.61 5.26 21.25
CA MET A 169 -11.10 5.15 19.87
C MET A 169 -12.46 4.47 19.81
N LEU A 170 -12.66 3.39 20.59
CA LEU A 170 -13.95 2.70 20.66
C LEU A 170 -15.05 3.63 21.16
N GLU A 171 -14.79 4.36 22.26
CA GLU A 171 -15.71 5.31 22.84
C GLU A 171 -16.07 6.46 21.88
N ARG A 172 -15.06 7.05 21.26
CA ARG A 172 -15.23 8.16 20.29
C ARG A 172 -16.16 7.80 19.13
N HIS A 173 -16.10 6.55 18.67
CA HIS A 173 -16.87 6.06 17.53
C HIS A 173 -18.06 5.18 17.92
N GLU A 174 -18.44 5.18 19.19
CA GLU A 174 -19.57 4.42 19.70
C GLU A 174 -19.54 2.93 19.31
N ILE A 175 -18.30 2.35 19.22
CA ILE A 175 -18.11 0.93 18.95
C ILE A 175 -18.33 0.17 20.27
N THR A 176 -19.49 -0.43 20.39
CA THR A 176 -19.97 -1.03 21.66
C THR A 176 -20.38 -2.49 21.46
N ARG A 177 -20.83 -3.11 22.54
CA ARG A 177 -21.48 -4.44 22.50
C ARG A 177 -22.63 -4.49 21.47
N GLY A 178 -23.33 -3.37 21.26
CA GLY A 178 -24.44 -3.27 20.30
C GLY A 178 -24.03 -3.19 18.84
N SER A 179 -22.75 -2.99 18.53
CA SER A 179 -22.26 -2.92 17.15
C SER A 179 -22.40 -4.28 16.47
N THR A 180 -23.10 -4.36 15.34
CA THR A 180 -23.41 -5.62 14.62
C THR A 180 -22.50 -5.88 13.43
N THR A 181 -21.58 -4.96 13.11
CA THR A 181 -20.65 -5.10 11.99
C THR A 181 -19.77 -6.32 12.19
N VAL A 182 -19.74 -7.19 11.19
CA VAL A 182 -18.85 -8.36 11.15
C VAL A 182 -17.40 -7.88 11.18
N GLY A 183 -16.56 -8.56 11.96
CA GLY A 183 -15.14 -8.19 12.11
C GLY A 183 -14.85 -7.34 13.36
N VAL A 184 -15.85 -6.90 14.12
CA VAL A 184 -15.61 -6.35 15.47
C VAL A 184 -15.33 -7.51 16.44
N ALA A 185 -14.06 -7.75 16.74
CA ALA A 185 -13.65 -8.81 17.66
C ALA A 185 -14.04 -8.48 19.11
N ARG A 186 -14.35 -9.53 19.89
CA ARG A 186 -14.94 -9.37 21.22
C ARG A 186 -14.23 -10.19 22.27
N ASP A 187 -14.25 -9.67 23.49
CA ASP A 187 -13.90 -10.42 24.70
C ASP A 187 -14.99 -11.48 25.03
N ALA A 188 -14.68 -12.35 25.98
CA ALA A 188 -15.58 -13.40 26.42
C ALA A 188 -16.91 -12.87 27.01
N ASP A 189 -16.92 -11.66 27.53
CA ASP A 189 -18.11 -10.96 28.05
C ASP A 189 -18.92 -10.24 26.96
N GLY A 190 -18.47 -10.30 25.68
CA GLY A 190 -19.14 -9.70 24.52
C GLY A 190 -18.79 -8.24 24.25
N GLU A 191 -17.91 -7.63 25.02
CA GLU A 191 -17.43 -6.26 24.74
C GLU A 191 -16.40 -6.26 23.59
N PRO A 192 -16.35 -5.21 22.75
CA PRO A 192 -15.29 -5.06 21.75
C PRO A 192 -13.91 -5.06 22.41
N ASN A 193 -13.03 -5.96 21.95
CA ASN A 193 -11.67 -6.07 22.49
C ASN A 193 -10.66 -5.10 21.87
N GLY A 194 -11.07 -4.33 20.87
CA GLY A 194 -10.26 -3.34 20.16
C GLY A 194 -9.74 -3.82 18.81
N GLU A 195 -9.77 -5.11 18.49
CA GLU A 195 -9.40 -5.59 17.16
C GLU A 195 -10.58 -5.42 16.19
N LEU A 196 -10.29 -4.77 15.06
CA LEU A 196 -11.21 -4.50 13.95
C LEU A 196 -10.69 -5.21 12.71
N GLN A 197 -11.46 -6.15 12.22
CA GLN A 197 -11.09 -7.04 11.11
C GLN A 197 -11.83 -6.61 9.85
N GLU A 198 -11.07 -6.45 8.77
CA GLU A 198 -11.51 -6.04 7.45
C GLU A 198 -12.04 -4.60 7.38
N ILE A 199 -12.14 -4.09 6.15
CA ILE A 199 -12.52 -2.69 5.89
C ILE A 199 -13.84 -2.28 6.56
N PRO A 200 -14.91 -3.10 6.57
CA PRO A 200 -16.16 -2.70 7.20
C PRO A 200 -16.02 -2.41 8.70
N ALA A 201 -15.28 -3.24 9.43
CA ALA A 201 -15.07 -3.02 10.87
C ALA A 201 -14.08 -1.88 11.12
N MET A 202 -12.99 -1.79 10.36
CA MET A 202 -12.03 -0.67 10.46
C MET A 202 -12.67 0.67 10.15
N SER A 203 -13.66 0.72 9.27
CA SER A 203 -14.39 1.95 8.91
C SER A 203 -15.21 2.52 10.05
N LEU A 204 -15.57 1.70 11.05
CA LEU A 204 -16.20 2.20 12.29
C LEU A 204 -15.26 3.15 13.03
N ALA A 205 -13.95 2.89 13.07
CA ALA A 205 -12.93 3.78 13.64
C ALA A 205 -12.48 4.84 12.61
N SER A 206 -13.44 5.53 12.02
CA SER A 206 -13.28 6.36 10.82
C SER A 206 -12.19 7.43 10.95
N SER A 207 -11.98 8.02 12.14
CA SER A 207 -10.95 9.04 12.35
C SER A 207 -9.53 8.51 12.18
N GLY A 208 -9.28 7.23 12.52
CA GLY A 208 -8.01 6.55 12.29
C GLY A 208 -7.82 6.19 10.82
N LEU A 209 -8.81 5.53 10.22
CA LEU A 209 -8.75 5.13 8.80
C LEU A 209 -8.61 6.34 7.87
N GLN A 210 -9.29 7.46 8.17
CA GLN A 210 -9.19 8.69 7.41
C GLN A 210 -7.77 9.26 7.38
N GLN A 211 -7.01 9.14 8.47
CA GLN A 211 -5.59 9.56 8.49
C GLN A 211 -4.75 8.74 7.49
N ILE A 212 -5.00 7.44 7.38
CA ILE A 212 -4.34 6.58 6.38
C ILE A 212 -4.69 7.05 4.96
N LEU A 213 -5.99 7.26 4.67
CA LEU A 213 -6.46 7.69 3.36
C LEU A 213 -5.93 9.08 2.96
N LEU A 214 -5.84 10.00 3.92
CA LEU A 214 -5.22 11.30 3.70
C LEU A 214 -3.73 11.17 3.39
N ALA A 215 -3.02 10.33 4.15
CA ALA A 215 -1.60 10.07 3.91
C ALA A 215 -1.36 9.43 2.53
N MET A 216 -2.21 8.51 2.07
CA MET A 216 -2.09 7.90 0.73
C MET A 216 -2.22 8.91 -0.42
N ASN A 217 -2.89 10.03 -0.20
CA ASN A 217 -3.09 11.09 -1.19
C ASN A 217 -2.19 12.32 -0.95
N ASP A 218 -1.28 12.24 0.00
CA ASP A 218 -0.29 13.29 0.25
C ASP A 218 0.80 13.23 -0.84
N PRO A 219 1.14 14.34 -1.52
CA PRO A 219 2.22 14.36 -2.50
C PRO A 219 3.54 13.80 -1.97
N ALA A 220 3.87 14.04 -0.69
CA ALA A 220 5.08 13.47 -0.08
C ALA A 220 5.04 11.93 0.00
N SER A 221 3.87 11.33 0.23
CA SER A 221 3.70 9.88 0.19
C SER A 221 3.80 9.32 -1.22
N ILE A 222 3.26 10.03 -2.21
CA ILE A 222 3.38 9.65 -3.62
C ILE A 222 4.84 9.72 -4.06
N ASP A 223 5.56 10.77 -3.70
CA ASP A 223 7.01 10.88 -3.93
C ASP A 223 7.80 9.78 -3.22
N ALA A 224 7.42 9.44 -1.98
CA ALA A 224 8.02 8.34 -1.24
C ALA A 224 7.83 6.99 -1.94
N LEU A 225 6.65 6.75 -2.53
CA LEU A 225 6.40 5.56 -3.35
C LEU A 225 7.31 5.54 -4.58
N GLY A 226 7.47 6.67 -5.26
CA GLY A 226 8.41 6.81 -6.38
C GLY A 226 9.85 6.49 -5.96
N GLN A 227 10.29 6.99 -4.80
CA GLN A 227 11.62 6.70 -4.27
C GLN A 227 11.81 5.22 -3.90
N ILE A 228 10.78 4.57 -3.36
CA ILE A 228 10.78 3.12 -3.10
C ILE A 228 10.95 2.37 -4.43
N CYS A 229 10.20 2.74 -5.47
CA CYS A 229 10.34 2.17 -6.80
C CYS A 229 11.76 2.31 -7.34
N ALA A 230 12.34 3.52 -7.30
CA ALA A 230 13.69 3.78 -7.76
C ALA A 230 14.74 2.93 -7.02
N ASN A 231 14.66 2.84 -5.69
CA ASN A 231 15.59 2.09 -4.87
C ASN A 231 15.56 0.57 -5.13
N GLN A 232 14.43 0.06 -5.63
CA GLN A 232 14.23 -1.35 -5.96
C GLN A 232 14.37 -1.65 -7.47
N GLY A 233 14.64 -0.64 -8.29
CA GLY A 233 14.68 -0.79 -9.74
C GLY A 233 13.32 -1.07 -10.37
N ILE A 234 12.23 -0.72 -9.69
CA ILE A 234 10.86 -0.84 -10.20
C ILE A 234 10.58 0.34 -11.10
N THR A 235 10.27 0.08 -12.36
CA THR A 235 9.93 1.10 -13.37
C THR A 235 8.45 1.16 -13.68
N MET A 236 7.69 0.13 -13.25
CA MET A 236 6.25 0.08 -13.34
C MET A 236 5.68 -0.60 -12.10
N LEU A 237 4.66 0.00 -11.51
CA LEU A 237 3.97 -0.52 -10.33
C LEU A 237 2.46 -0.57 -10.59
N THR A 238 1.83 -1.70 -10.26
CA THR A 238 0.38 -1.83 -10.27
C THR A 238 -0.16 -1.61 -8.86
N ASP A 239 -0.85 -0.49 -8.65
CA ASP A 239 -1.57 -0.18 -7.41
C ASP A 239 -2.96 -0.82 -7.45
N LEU A 240 -3.14 -1.91 -6.73
CA LEU A 240 -4.39 -2.69 -6.73
C LEU A 240 -5.48 -2.12 -5.80
N ALA A 241 -5.25 -1.02 -5.13
CA ALA A 241 -6.25 -0.35 -4.30
C ALA A 241 -5.97 1.15 -4.25
N SER A 242 -6.03 1.80 -5.41
CA SER A 242 -5.58 3.18 -5.53
C SER A 242 -6.47 4.16 -4.78
N ALA A 243 -5.83 4.92 -3.91
CA ALA A 243 -6.46 6.08 -3.28
C ALA A 243 -6.72 7.22 -4.29
N GLY A 244 -5.96 7.27 -5.38
CA GLY A 244 -6.12 8.25 -6.47
C GLY A 244 -7.46 8.14 -7.17
N LEU A 245 -8.00 6.93 -7.29
CA LEU A 245 -9.26 6.66 -8.00
C LEU A 245 -10.51 6.74 -7.10
N GLN A 246 -10.43 7.32 -5.92
CA GLN A 246 -11.59 7.47 -5.04
C GLN A 246 -12.37 8.75 -5.30
N ARG A 247 -11.70 9.81 -5.73
CA ARG A 247 -12.27 11.13 -6.01
C ARG A 247 -11.47 11.84 -7.10
N PRO A 248 -12.09 12.68 -7.92
CA PRO A 248 -11.37 13.45 -8.94
C PRO A 248 -10.21 14.27 -8.36
N GLU A 249 -10.40 14.94 -7.22
CA GLU A 249 -9.34 15.76 -6.60
C GLU A 249 -8.16 14.92 -6.10
N SER A 250 -8.38 13.64 -5.81
CA SER A 250 -7.29 12.71 -5.49
C SER A 250 -6.50 12.36 -6.74
N GLN A 251 -7.17 12.08 -7.85
CA GLN A 251 -6.53 11.81 -9.13
C GLN A 251 -5.69 13.00 -9.60
N ASP A 252 -6.20 14.22 -9.47
CA ASP A 252 -5.46 15.44 -9.82
C ASP A 252 -4.13 15.54 -9.06
N ARG A 253 -4.11 15.19 -7.76
CA ARG A 253 -2.86 15.18 -6.97
C ARG A 253 -1.88 14.11 -7.44
N TRP A 254 -2.40 12.93 -7.80
CA TRP A 254 -1.58 11.86 -8.36
C TRP A 254 -0.97 12.28 -9.69
N HIS A 255 -1.74 12.86 -10.61
CA HIS A 255 -1.21 13.42 -11.87
C HIS A 255 -0.17 14.50 -11.61
N ALA A 256 -0.45 15.45 -10.73
CA ALA A 256 0.49 16.53 -10.40
C ALA A 256 1.84 16.04 -9.87
N THR A 257 1.89 14.82 -9.31
CA THR A 257 3.12 14.23 -8.76
C THR A 257 3.75 13.22 -9.72
N VAL A 258 2.98 12.27 -10.24
CA VAL A 258 3.49 11.15 -11.06
C VAL A 258 3.90 11.61 -12.46
N ASP A 259 3.19 12.58 -13.04
CA ASP A 259 3.48 13.06 -14.40
C ASP A 259 4.70 13.98 -14.49
N ARG A 260 5.30 14.35 -13.35
CA ARG A 260 6.56 15.08 -13.35
C ARG A 260 7.66 14.27 -14.05
N GLU A 261 8.56 14.95 -14.73
CA GLU A 261 9.66 14.33 -15.45
C GLU A 261 10.54 13.48 -14.54
N ASP A 262 10.79 13.96 -13.32
CA ASP A 262 11.66 13.35 -12.32
C ASP A 262 11.01 12.19 -11.54
N PHE A 263 9.71 11.94 -11.67
CA PHE A 263 9.09 10.79 -11.03
C PHE A 263 9.52 9.49 -11.72
N PRO A 264 10.09 8.52 -10.96
CA PRO A 264 10.92 7.47 -11.55
C PRO A 264 10.16 6.25 -12.10
N ALA A 265 8.85 6.16 -11.92
CA ALA A 265 8.08 4.97 -12.27
C ALA A 265 6.77 5.32 -13.02
N ARG A 266 6.21 4.33 -13.70
CA ARG A 266 4.83 4.35 -14.19
C ARG A 266 3.94 3.69 -13.15
N ILE A 267 2.76 4.25 -12.92
CA ILE A 267 1.77 3.72 -11.98
C ILE A 267 0.52 3.30 -12.75
N LEU A 268 0.16 2.03 -12.61
CA LEU A 268 -1.08 1.47 -13.15
C LEU A 268 -2.07 1.31 -11.99
N GLN A 269 -3.11 2.13 -11.98
CA GLN A 269 -4.07 2.18 -10.89
C GLN A 269 -5.26 1.25 -11.14
N ARG A 270 -5.72 0.56 -10.08
CA ARG A 270 -7.00 -0.15 -10.06
C ARG A 270 -7.92 0.44 -9.01
N HIS A 271 -9.15 0.67 -9.42
CA HIS A 271 -10.18 1.14 -8.51
C HIS A 271 -10.62 -0.02 -7.61
N ILE A 272 -10.59 0.22 -6.29
CA ILE A 272 -11.14 -0.74 -5.33
C ILE A 272 -12.65 -0.57 -5.27
N ALA A 273 -13.37 -1.57 -5.71
CA ALA A 273 -14.82 -1.61 -5.59
C ALA A 273 -15.19 -2.10 -4.18
N ALA A 274 -15.42 -1.18 -3.27
CA ALA A 274 -16.03 -1.43 -1.98
C ALA A 274 -17.54 -1.17 -2.11
N LEU A 275 -18.26 -2.17 -2.59
CA LEU A 275 -19.73 -2.08 -2.60
C LEU A 275 -20.26 -2.28 -1.19
N PRO A 276 -21.33 -1.55 -0.77
CA PRO A 276 -22.03 -1.87 0.46
C PRO A 276 -22.48 -3.33 0.47
N PRO A 277 -22.49 -4.01 1.63
CA PRO A 277 -23.00 -5.37 1.71
C PRO A 277 -24.39 -5.51 1.06
N GLY A 278 -24.52 -6.42 0.09
CA GLY A 278 -25.75 -6.64 -0.66
C GLY A 278 -25.98 -5.73 -1.87
N SER A 279 -25.05 -4.83 -2.20
CA SER A 279 -25.07 -4.10 -3.46
C SER A 279 -24.40 -4.93 -4.57
N THR A 280 -25.04 -5.00 -5.73
CA THR A 280 -24.52 -5.65 -6.96
C THR A 280 -24.35 -4.64 -8.09
N ASP A 281 -24.39 -3.36 -7.79
CA ASP A 281 -24.29 -2.31 -8.82
C ASP A 281 -22.83 -2.05 -9.19
N TRP A 282 -22.31 -2.89 -10.05
CA TRP A 282 -20.98 -2.76 -10.63
C TRP A 282 -20.93 -1.75 -11.78
N ALA A 283 -22.07 -1.32 -12.30
CA ALA A 283 -22.17 -0.39 -13.42
C ALA A 283 -21.56 0.98 -13.02
N ASP A 284 -21.91 1.50 -11.85
CA ASP A 284 -21.37 2.77 -11.33
C ASP A 284 -19.83 2.73 -11.18
N ALA A 285 -19.29 1.58 -10.74
CA ALA A 285 -17.85 1.40 -10.60
C ALA A 285 -17.16 1.33 -11.98
N ALA A 286 -17.80 0.68 -12.97
CA ALA A 286 -17.29 0.63 -14.35
C ALA A 286 -17.31 2.02 -15.00
N GLU A 287 -18.40 2.78 -14.85
CA GLU A 287 -18.48 4.14 -15.35
C GLU A 287 -17.45 5.08 -14.70
N ALA A 288 -17.18 4.91 -13.40
CA ALA A 288 -16.13 5.65 -12.72
C ALA A 288 -14.75 5.39 -13.33
N ILE A 289 -14.43 4.14 -13.67
CA ILE A 289 -13.17 3.77 -14.32
C ILE A 289 -13.04 4.45 -15.68
N GLU A 290 -14.07 4.43 -16.51
CA GLU A 290 -14.01 5.07 -17.84
C GLU A 290 -13.78 6.58 -17.71
N ARG A 291 -14.39 7.24 -16.75
CA ARG A 291 -14.12 8.67 -16.48
C ARG A 291 -12.69 8.93 -16.06
N PHE A 292 -12.10 8.06 -15.22
CA PHE A 292 -10.70 8.22 -14.81
C PHE A 292 -9.73 7.95 -15.97
N ARG A 293 -10.05 7.02 -16.87
CA ARG A 293 -9.25 6.72 -18.07
C ARG A 293 -9.11 7.90 -19.03
N GLU A 294 -10.08 8.81 -19.06
CA GLU A 294 -10.00 10.00 -19.91
C GLU A 294 -8.80 10.90 -19.58
N ALA A 295 -8.28 10.80 -18.35
CA ALA A 295 -7.12 11.54 -17.87
C ALA A 295 -5.81 10.75 -17.94
N ASP A 296 -5.80 9.49 -18.43
CA ASP A 296 -4.62 8.65 -18.47
C ASP A 296 -3.45 9.32 -19.21
N THR A 297 -2.25 9.13 -18.69
CA THR A 297 -0.99 9.59 -19.25
C THR A 297 -0.02 8.43 -19.47
N ASP A 298 1.16 8.72 -20.05
CA ASP A 298 2.23 7.72 -20.19
C ASP A 298 2.77 7.22 -18.83
N LYS A 299 2.57 7.99 -17.74
CA LYS A 299 3.08 7.65 -16.40
C LYS A 299 2.01 7.19 -15.42
N LEU A 300 0.79 7.69 -15.55
CA LEU A 300 -0.33 7.34 -14.67
C LEU A 300 -1.51 6.87 -15.50
N SER A 301 -1.93 5.63 -15.31
CA SER A 301 -3.01 5.03 -16.08
C SER A 301 -3.95 4.18 -15.23
N THR A 302 -5.18 4.02 -15.70
CA THR A 302 -6.27 3.32 -15.01
C THR A 302 -6.57 1.99 -15.69
N ALA A 303 -6.47 0.86 -14.95
CA ALA A 303 -6.52 -0.48 -15.52
C ALA A 303 -7.81 -1.29 -15.23
N GLY A 304 -8.68 -0.83 -14.34
CA GLY A 304 -9.90 -1.55 -14.04
C GLY A 304 -10.19 -1.72 -12.54
N LEU A 305 -11.02 -2.72 -12.21
CA LEU A 305 -11.49 -2.98 -10.84
C LEU A 305 -10.59 -3.93 -10.07
N LYS A 306 -10.52 -3.71 -8.77
CA LYS A 306 -10.10 -4.67 -7.74
C LYS A 306 -11.31 -5.02 -6.89
N VAL A 307 -11.60 -6.30 -6.76
CA VAL A 307 -12.61 -6.83 -5.86
C VAL A 307 -11.92 -7.59 -4.74
N LEU A 308 -12.32 -7.31 -3.49
CA LEU A 308 -11.88 -8.06 -2.32
C LEU A 308 -12.88 -9.18 -2.07
N ILE A 309 -12.42 -10.43 -2.19
CA ILE A 309 -13.28 -11.62 -2.03
C ILE A 309 -13.36 -12.01 -0.55
N ASP A 310 -12.20 -12.08 0.11
CA ASP A 310 -12.06 -12.49 1.51
C ASP A 310 -10.94 -11.72 2.21
N GLY A 311 -10.56 -12.14 3.40
CA GLY A 311 -9.55 -11.47 4.20
C GLY A 311 -8.11 -11.93 3.94
N SER A 312 -7.24 -11.79 4.94
CA SER A 312 -5.83 -12.12 4.87
C SER A 312 -5.47 -13.38 5.67
N ILE A 313 -4.56 -14.21 5.14
CA ILE A 313 -4.06 -15.41 5.83
C ILE A 313 -3.34 -15.03 7.14
N GLN A 314 -2.44 -14.04 7.11
CA GLN A 314 -1.71 -13.61 8.29
C GLN A 314 -2.60 -12.92 9.35
N GLY A 315 -3.73 -12.37 8.94
CA GLY A 315 -4.73 -11.79 9.84
C GLY A 315 -5.72 -12.81 10.40
N PHE A 316 -5.70 -14.06 9.89
CA PHE A 316 -6.66 -15.12 10.20
C PHE A 316 -8.10 -14.79 9.76
N THR A 317 -8.24 -13.98 8.72
CA THR A 317 -9.53 -13.53 8.17
C THR A 317 -9.81 -14.04 6.76
N ALA A 318 -8.83 -14.63 6.05
CA ALA A 318 -9.07 -15.31 4.78
C ALA A 318 -9.97 -16.53 4.98
N LYS A 319 -10.79 -16.85 3.99
CA LYS A 319 -11.63 -18.05 3.99
C LYS A 319 -10.78 -19.30 3.78
N MET A 320 -10.84 -20.20 4.74
CA MET A 320 -10.08 -21.45 4.73
C MET A 320 -11.05 -22.62 4.70
N ASP A 321 -10.69 -23.65 3.89
CA ASP A 321 -11.36 -24.95 3.96
C ASP A 321 -10.97 -25.69 5.25
N TRP A 322 -11.71 -26.79 5.52
CA TRP A 322 -11.35 -27.66 6.64
C TRP A 322 -9.89 -28.14 6.51
N PRO A 323 -9.10 -28.14 7.57
CA PRO A 323 -9.43 -27.93 8.98
C PRO A 323 -9.43 -26.46 9.45
N GLY A 324 -9.30 -25.47 8.58
CA GLY A 324 -9.25 -24.07 8.95
C GLY A 324 -7.87 -23.63 9.51
N TYR A 325 -7.86 -22.63 10.37
CA TYR A 325 -6.65 -22.14 10.99
C TYR A 325 -6.19 -23.00 12.17
N TYR A 326 -4.87 -23.11 12.35
CA TYR A 326 -4.27 -23.85 13.48
C TYR A 326 -4.63 -23.27 14.86
N THR A 327 -5.05 -22.02 14.91
CA THR A 327 -5.52 -21.35 16.13
C THR A 327 -6.89 -21.78 16.57
N GLY A 328 -7.61 -22.60 15.79
CA GLY A 328 -9.00 -22.96 16.03
C GLY A 328 -9.99 -21.81 15.82
N THR A 329 -9.53 -20.66 15.31
CA THR A 329 -10.43 -19.58 14.89
C THR A 329 -11.21 -19.98 13.65
N ASP A 330 -12.41 -19.44 13.53
CA ASP A 330 -13.38 -19.77 12.50
C ASP A 330 -12.89 -19.44 11.08
N HIS A 331 -13.66 -19.84 10.13
CA HIS A 331 -13.37 -19.96 8.70
C HIS A 331 -13.16 -18.67 7.92
N GLY A 332 -12.80 -17.55 8.58
CA GLY A 332 -12.55 -16.26 7.93
C GLY A 332 -13.83 -15.50 7.54
N ILE A 333 -13.66 -14.39 6.86
CA ILE A 333 -14.73 -13.43 6.53
C ILE A 333 -14.84 -13.28 5.01
N TRP A 334 -16.04 -13.47 4.45
CA TRP A 334 -16.33 -13.03 3.09
C TRP A 334 -16.48 -11.51 3.05
N MET A 335 -15.65 -10.84 2.26
CA MET A 335 -15.81 -9.42 1.92
C MET A 335 -16.85 -9.28 0.79
N THR A 336 -16.74 -10.13 -0.22
CA THR A 336 -17.73 -10.29 -1.30
C THR A 336 -18.14 -11.75 -1.34
N PRO A 337 -19.37 -12.10 -0.95
CA PRO A 337 -19.85 -13.48 -0.99
C PRO A 337 -19.79 -14.09 -2.40
N PRO A 338 -19.57 -15.42 -2.53
CA PRO A 338 -19.39 -16.08 -3.82
C PRO A 338 -20.55 -15.89 -4.82
N ASP A 339 -21.78 -15.81 -4.35
CA ASP A 339 -22.97 -15.51 -5.17
C ASP A 339 -22.89 -14.09 -5.77
N GLN A 340 -22.41 -13.11 -5.05
CA GLN A 340 -22.19 -11.74 -5.55
C GLN A 340 -21.04 -11.66 -6.56
N VAL A 341 -20.01 -12.51 -6.41
CA VAL A 341 -18.87 -12.55 -7.37
C VAL A 341 -19.33 -13.04 -8.75
N LEU A 342 -20.34 -13.90 -8.80
CA LEU A 342 -20.87 -14.42 -10.06
C LEU A 342 -21.68 -13.38 -10.86
N ASP A 343 -22.08 -12.29 -10.21
CA ASP A 343 -22.85 -11.19 -10.82
C ASP A 343 -21.96 -10.09 -11.40
N ILE A 344 -20.63 -10.18 -11.20
CA ILE A 344 -19.61 -9.24 -11.73
C ILE A 344 -19.25 -9.60 -13.15
#